data_47ea766e3d0b83cbc54b995814654e40
#
_entry.id   47ea766e3d0b83cbc54b995814654e40
#
_cell.length_a   1.000
_cell.length_b   1.000
_cell.length_c   1.000
_cell.angle_alpha   90.00
_cell.angle_beta   90.00
_cell.angle_gamma   90.00
#
_symmetry.space_group_name_H-M   'P 1'
#
loop_
_entity.id
_entity.type
_entity.pdbx_description
1 polymer ?
#
loop_
_entity_poly.entity_id
_entity_poly.type
_entity_poly.pdbx_seq_one_letter_code
_entity_poly.pdbx_strand_id
1 'polypeptide(L)'
;MAQLYRKSALERISDPEQLDKIMHVTSPMSWLALGGITLIILVTLIWSFVGTIPETITVKGTVASATVGSNSIYTQDAGTVVSLRVRAGDELHLGDPVMTYRNAAGEIHVVYSDQVGTVAELTVKKDDKFTSGKDVIRVMPKSQDRQIVVCYVPLAQAKKLERGMQVNVTLDSQDSSAYGNMVARIINIDSYATPSEGMASVLGSNNHLEGEFTKNGAVAAVACELYPDASTASGYFWTNKKGSTLNVQNGSLVTARIVTEEVAPITKLFTKLKDIWGE
;
A
#
# COMPACT_ATOMS: atom_id res chain seq x y z
N MET A 1 85.81 41.00 -21.70
CA MET A 1 84.75 40.51 -20.79
C MET A 1 83.86 39.52 -21.53
N ALA A 2 83.73 38.32 -20.98
CA ALA A 2 83.17 37.15 -21.64
C ALA A 2 81.65 37.28 -21.86
N GLN A 3 81.21 36.94 -23.08
CA GLN A 3 79.82 36.73 -23.40
C GLN A 3 79.33 35.51 -22.67
N LEU A 4 78.53 35.74 -21.63
CA LEU A 4 78.09 34.73 -20.67
C LEU A 4 76.83 33.93 -21.09
N TYR A 5 76.30 34.18 -22.27
CA TYR A 5 75.15 33.44 -22.76
C TYR A 5 75.32 32.93 -24.16
N ARG A 6 75.14 31.61 -24.35
CA ARG A 6 75.11 31.00 -25.68
C ARG A 6 73.93 31.54 -26.47
N LYS A 7 74.15 32.03 -27.70
CA LYS A 7 73.14 32.53 -28.64
C LYS A 7 71.96 31.56 -28.80
N SER A 8 72.20 30.27 -28.75
CA SER A 8 71.20 29.21 -28.82
C SER A 8 70.20 29.16 -27.59
N ALA A 9 70.54 29.82 -26.49
CA ALA A 9 69.65 29.91 -25.35
C ALA A 9 68.70 31.10 -25.49
N LEU A 10 69.11 32.17 -26.12
CA LEU A 10 68.26 33.35 -26.34
C LEU A 10 67.26 33.12 -27.51
N GLU A 11 67.61 32.35 -28.52
CA GLU A 11 66.74 31.96 -29.66
C GLU A 11 65.56 31.05 -29.20
N ARG A 12 65.76 30.26 -28.14
CA ARG A 12 64.69 29.42 -27.58
C ARG A 12 63.67 30.19 -26.73
N ILE A 13 63.99 31.40 -26.31
CA ILE A 13 63.06 32.21 -25.48
C ILE A 13 62.23 33.17 -26.33
N SER A 14 62.69 33.44 -27.56
CA SER A 14 62.02 34.40 -28.44
C SER A 14 61.24 33.78 -29.58
N ASP A 15 60.97 32.49 -29.55
CA ASP A 15 60.22 31.79 -30.58
C ASP A 15 58.70 31.91 -30.30
N PRO A 16 57.96 32.78 -30.97
CA PRO A 16 56.53 32.98 -30.73
C PRO A 16 55.69 31.76 -31.11
N GLU A 17 56.25 30.80 -31.86
CA GLU A 17 55.53 29.57 -32.25
C GLU A 17 55.35 28.58 -31.08
N GLN A 18 56.13 28.70 -29.98
CA GLN A 18 55.96 27.82 -28.83
C GLN A 18 54.79 28.27 -27.94
N LEU A 19 54.39 29.52 -27.98
CA LEU A 19 53.23 30.02 -27.26
C LEU A 19 51.90 29.57 -27.91
N ASP A 20 51.90 29.42 -29.24
CA ASP A 20 50.72 28.96 -29.96
C ASP A 20 50.46 27.45 -29.78
N LYS A 21 51.50 26.68 -29.47
CA LYS A 21 51.40 25.25 -29.22
C LYS A 21 50.83 24.91 -27.83
N ILE A 22 50.88 25.86 -26.90
CA ILE A 22 50.34 25.71 -25.53
C ILE A 22 48.85 26.10 -25.45
N MET A 23 48.33 26.79 -26.46
CA MET A 23 46.96 27.26 -26.50
C MET A 23 45.95 26.35 -27.20
N HIS A 24 46.34 25.16 -27.63
CA HIS A 24 45.34 24.13 -27.99
C HIS A 24 44.78 23.41 -26.78
N VAL A 25 44.03 24.15 -25.98
CA VAL A 25 43.38 23.65 -24.74
C VAL A 25 42.24 22.68 -25.03
N THR A 26 41.80 22.56 -26.27
CA THR A 26 40.66 21.69 -26.61
C THR A 26 41.00 20.81 -27.83
N SER A 27 41.31 19.54 -27.57
CA SER A 27 41.36 18.53 -28.64
C SER A 27 39.95 18.20 -29.13
N PRO A 28 39.75 17.82 -30.42
CA PRO A 28 38.44 17.37 -30.92
C PRO A 28 37.85 16.23 -30.06
N MET A 29 38.73 15.43 -29.44
CA MET A 29 38.35 14.36 -28.51
C MET A 29 37.71 14.90 -27.23
N SER A 30 38.15 16.07 -26.72
CA SER A 30 37.58 16.73 -25.56
C SER A 30 36.15 17.26 -25.84
N TRP A 31 35.88 17.72 -27.02
CA TRP A 31 34.57 18.13 -27.49
C TRP A 31 33.59 16.95 -27.61
N LEU A 32 34.07 15.80 -28.08
CA LEU A 32 33.27 14.57 -28.10
C LEU A 32 32.96 14.09 -26.69
N ALA A 33 33.92 14.15 -25.77
CA ALA A 33 33.67 13.80 -24.35
C ALA A 33 32.66 14.76 -23.69
N LEU A 34 32.81 16.08 -23.94
CA LEU A 34 31.87 17.07 -23.44
C LEU A 34 30.45 16.84 -24.01
N GLY A 35 30.33 16.57 -25.31
CA GLY A 35 29.06 16.24 -25.95
C GLY A 35 28.42 14.99 -25.37
N GLY A 36 29.22 13.95 -25.12
CA GLY A 36 28.77 12.71 -24.48
C GLY A 36 28.21 12.95 -23.05
N ILE A 37 28.94 13.71 -22.24
CA ILE A 37 28.50 14.07 -20.89
C ILE A 37 27.21 14.91 -20.94
N THR A 38 27.15 15.89 -21.82
CA THR A 38 25.95 16.74 -22.01
C THR A 38 24.75 15.91 -22.42
N LEU A 39 24.94 14.93 -23.32
CA LEU A 39 23.87 14.02 -23.74
C LEU A 39 23.35 13.17 -22.56
N ILE A 40 24.25 12.62 -21.74
CA ILE A 40 23.88 11.84 -20.55
C ILE A 40 23.08 12.71 -19.58
N ILE A 41 23.52 13.94 -19.32
CA ILE A 41 22.81 14.88 -18.45
C ILE A 41 21.41 15.18 -18.99
N LEU A 42 21.28 15.44 -20.29
CA LEU A 42 19.98 15.71 -20.94
C LEU A 42 19.04 14.49 -20.83
N VAL A 43 19.52 13.29 -21.13
CA VAL A 43 18.73 12.06 -21.00
C VAL A 43 18.30 11.84 -19.55
N THR A 44 19.19 12.07 -18.60
CA THR A 44 18.88 11.94 -17.16
C THR A 44 17.85 12.97 -16.72
N LEU A 45 17.95 14.22 -17.18
CA LEU A 45 16.97 15.26 -16.92
C LEU A 45 15.59 14.89 -17.49
N ILE A 46 15.53 14.47 -18.75
CA ILE A 46 14.27 14.03 -19.37
C ILE A 46 13.67 12.88 -18.58
N TRP A 47 14.47 11.86 -18.22
CA TRP A 47 14.02 10.73 -17.41
C TRP A 47 13.55 11.16 -16.02
N SER A 48 14.15 12.18 -15.43
CA SER A 48 13.75 12.70 -14.12
C SER A 48 12.34 13.30 -14.09
N PHE A 49 11.86 13.81 -15.24
CA PHE A 49 10.50 14.35 -15.38
C PHE A 49 9.48 13.31 -15.86
N VAL A 50 9.89 12.39 -16.75
CA VAL A 50 8.97 11.41 -17.37
C VAL A 50 8.95 10.09 -16.61
N GLY A 51 10.03 9.75 -15.92
CA GLY A 51 10.13 8.54 -15.12
C GLY A 51 9.16 8.56 -13.93
N THR A 52 8.70 7.37 -13.50
CA THR A 52 7.87 7.20 -12.30
C THR A 52 8.58 6.31 -11.29
N ILE A 53 8.52 6.69 -10.03
CA ILE A 53 9.00 5.88 -8.90
C ILE A 53 7.79 5.61 -7.99
N PRO A 54 7.46 4.33 -7.73
CA PRO A 54 6.37 4.01 -6.83
C PRO A 54 6.71 4.46 -5.40
N GLU A 55 5.81 5.20 -4.78
CA GLU A 55 5.87 5.48 -3.36
C GLU A 55 5.16 4.36 -2.61
N THR A 56 5.80 3.83 -1.57
CA THR A 56 5.25 2.71 -0.81
C THR A 56 5.21 3.01 0.68
N ILE A 57 4.11 2.64 1.31
CA ILE A 57 3.96 2.63 2.76
C ILE A 57 4.19 1.20 3.24
N THR A 58 5.14 1.02 4.17
CA THR A 58 5.42 -0.28 4.78
C THR A 58 4.77 -0.35 6.14
N VAL A 59 3.91 -1.35 6.34
CA VAL A 59 3.14 -1.56 7.56
C VAL A 59 3.16 -3.02 7.96
N LYS A 60 2.88 -3.28 9.23
CA LYS A 60 2.72 -4.63 9.78
C LYS A 60 1.26 -5.04 9.77
N GLY A 61 1.04 -6.34 9.71
CA GLY A 61 -0.29 -6.92 9.72
C GLY A 61 -0.28 -8.40 10.08
N THR A 62 -1.41 -9.01 9.97
CA THR A 62 -1.61 -10.45 10.19
C THR A 62 -2.52 -11.05 9.14
N VAL A 63 -2.30 -12.32 8.86
CA VAL A 63 -3.23 -13.12 8.06
C VAL A 63 -4.39 -13.52 8.96
N ALA A 64 -5.60 -13.20 8.56
CA ALA A 64 -6.82 -13.55 9.27
C ALA A 64 -7.79 -14.31 8.35
N SER A 65 -8.69 -15.07 8.94
CA SER A 65 -9.82 -15.58 8.16
C SER A 65 -10.70 -14.42 7.71
N ALA A 66 -11.20 -14.45 6.49
CA ALA A 66 -12.15 -13.45 5.98
C ALA A 66 -13.41 -13.32 6.85
N THR A 67 -13.66 -14.31 7.72
CA THR A 67 -14.74 -14.31 8.72
C THR A 67 -14.49 -13.39 9.91
N VAL A 68 -13.25 -12.92 10.13
CA VAL A 68 -12.88 -12.09 11.30
C VAL A 68 -13.12 -10.59 11.06
N GLY A 69 -13.29 -10.15 9.83
CA GLY A 69 -13.87 -8.84 9.57
C GLY A 69 -15.39 -8.91 9.76
N SER A 70 -15.99 -7.98 10.52
CA SER A 70 -17.43 -7.93 10.74
C SER A 70 -18.20 -8.03 9.42
N ASN A 71 -18.61 -9.24 9.07
CA ASN A 71 -19.52 -9.48 7.96
C ASN A 71 -20.96 -9.15 8.42
N SER A 72 -21.10 -7.96 8.96
CA SER A 72 -22.39 -7.46 9.42
C SER A 72 -22.90 -6.39 8.47
N ILE A 73 -24.16 -6.47 8.16
CA ILE A 73 -24.87 -5.42 7.42
C ILE A 73 -25.36 -4.41 8.47
N TYR A 74 -24.97 -3.15 8.28
CA TYR A 74 -25.26 -2.04 9.20
C TYR A 74 -26.35 -1.15 8.63
N THR A 75 -27.05 -0.44 9.53
CA THR A 75 -27.94 0.64 9.14
C THR A 75 -27.25 1.99 9.28
N GLN A 76 -27.45 2.87 8.30
CA GLN A 76 -26.90 4.23 8.36
C GLN A 76 -27.70 5.15 9.30
N ASP A 77 -29.01 4.94 9.42
CA ASP A 77 -29.92 5.73 10.22
C ASP A 77 -30.49 4.92 11.37
N ALA A 78 -30.96 5.63 12.42
CA ALA A 78 -31.77 5.03 13.48
C ALA A 78 -33.20 4.81 12.98
N GLY A 79 -33.87 3.75 13.48
CA GLY A 79 -35.23 3.46 13.07
C GLY A 79 -35.90 2.32 13.79
N THR A 80 -37.03 1.90 13.25
CA THR A 80 -37.81 0.74 13.74
C THR A 80 -37.95 -0.26 12.58
N VAL A 81 -37.67 -1.52 12.85
CA VAL A 81 -37.79 -2.61 11.87
C VAL A 81 -39.26 -2.83 11.50
N VAL A 82 -39.59 -2.68 10.22
CA VAL A 82 -40.92 -2.95 9.69
C VAL A 82 -41.06 -4.42 9.29
N SER A 83 -40.06 -4.95 8.54
CA SER A 83 -40.06 -6.35 8.15
C SER A 83 -38.65 -6.82 7.86
N LEU A 84 -38.38 -8.08 8.16
CA LEU A 84 -37.19 -8.81 7.75
C LEU A 84 -37.54 -9.64 6.50
N ARG A 85 -36.70 -9.62 5.48
CA ARG A 85 -36.91 -10.33 4.22
C ARG A 85 -36.10 -11.61 4.12
N VAL A 86 -35.21 -11.82 5.06
CA VAL A 86 -34.28 -12.96 5.12
C VAL A 86 -34.37 -13.64 6.49
N ARG A 87 -33.96 -14.89 6.55
CA ARG A 87 -33.89 -15.73 7.75
C ARG A 87 -32.49 -16.26 7.95
N ALA A 88 -32.14 -16.67 9.16
CA ALA A 88 -30.91 -17.39 9.42
C ALA A 88 -30.86 -18.67 8.55
N GLY A 89 -29.73 -18.86 7.86
CA GLY A 89 -29.51 -19.93 6.88
C GLY A 89 -29.78 -19.56 5.42
N ASP A 90 -30.41 -18.42 5.14
CA ASP A 90 -30.64 -17.99 3.75
C ASP A 90 -29.33 -17.57 3.06
N GLU A 91 -29.20 -17.90 1.77
CA GLU A 91 -28.11 -17.40 0.94
C GLU A 91 -28.38 -15.95 0.52
N LEU A 92 -27.35 -15.11 0.60
CA LEU A 92 -27.38 -13.69 0.23
C LEU A 92 -26.47 -13.43 -0.95
N HIS A 93 -26.94 -12.58 -1.87
CA HIS A 93 -26.18 -12.02 -2.97
C HIS A 93 -26.09 -10.49 -2.82
N LEU A 94 -25.14 -9.90 -3.54
CA LEU A 94 -25.03 -8.44 -3.61
C LEU A 94 -26.33 -7.83 -4.14
N GLY A 95 -26.87 -6.84 -3.40
CA GLY A 95 -28.09 -6.14 -3.77
C GLY A 95 -29.39 -6.84 -3.36
N ASP A 96 -29.35 -7.98 -2.65
CA ASP A 96 -30.55 -8.61 -2.12
C ASP A 96 -31.17 -7.73 -1.02
N PRO A 97 -32.50 -7.52 -1.02
CA PRO A 97 -33.16 -6.76 0.03
C PRO A 97 -33.26 -7.60 1.30
N VAL A 98 -32.66 -7.12 2.39
CA VAL A 98 -32.56 -7.89 3.65
C VAL A 98 -33.52 -7.43 4.72
N MET A 99 -33.79 -6.12 4.79
CA MET A 99 -34.66 -5.56 5.81
C MET A 99 -35.35 -4.28 5.31
N THR A 100 -36.55 -4.04 5.79
CA THR A 100 -37.25 -2.75 5.62
C THR A 100 -37.43 -2.11 7.00
N TYR A 101 -37.08 -0.83 7.14
CA TYR A 101 -37.22 -0.09 8.38
C TYR A 101 -37.89 1.28 8.15
N ARG A 102 -38.40 1.87 9.21
CA ARG A 102 -38.92 3.23 9.21
C ARG A 102 -38.00 4.12 10.05
N ASN A 103 -37.51 5.20 9.47
CA ASN A 103 -36.66 6.15 10.16
C ASN A 103 -37.47 7.07 11.11
N ALA A 104 -36.75 7.96 11.83
CA ALA A 104 -37.41 8.92 12.76
C ALA A 104 -38.32 9.92 12.05
N ALA A 105 -38.14 10.17 10.75
CA ALA A 105 -39.01 11.05 9.95
C ALA A 105 -40.27 10.33 9.43
N GLY A 106 -40.40 9.02 9.69
CA GLY A 106 -41.52 8.20 9.23
C GLY A 106 -41.36 7.60 7.83
N GLU A 107 -40.22 7.81 7.18
CA GLU A 107 -39.91 7.30 5.83
C GLU A 107 -39.50 5.83 5.90
N ILE A 108 -39.88 5.10 4.85
CA ILE A 108 -39.57 3.67 4.73
C ILE A 108 -38.32 3.50 3.87
N HIS A 109 -37.30 2.84 4.43
CA HIS A 109 -36.05 2.52 3.78
C HIS A 109 -35.86 1.01 3.68
N VAL A 110 -35.20 0.56 2.60
CA VAL A 110 -34.82 -0.84 2.40
C VAL A 110 -33.30 -0.93 2.55
N VAL A 111 -32.84 -1.85 3.39
CA VAL A 111 -31.43 -2.21 3.50
C VAL A 111 -31.16 -3.33 2.50
N TYR A 112 -30.13 -3.17 1.69
CA TYR A 112 -29.67 -4.16 0.72
C TYR A 112 -28.36 -4.78 1.18
N SER A 113 -28.15 -6.04 0.80
CA SER A 113 -26.89 -6.73 1.08
C SER A 113 -25.75 -6.14 0.25
N ASP A 114 -24.67 -5.78 0.92
CA ASP A 114 -23.38 -5.44 0.31
C ASP A 114 -22.39 -6.63 0.32
N GLN A 115 -22.88 -7.82 0.72
CA GLN A 115 -22.09 -9.02 0.92
C GLN A 115 -22.72 -10.25 0.27
N VAL A 116 -21.87 -11.25 -0.03
CA VAL A 116 -22.28 -12.57 -0.53
C VAL A 116 -21.97 -13.62 0.53
N GLY A 117 -22.95 -14.42 0.92
CA GLY A 117 -22.76 -15.45 1.93
C GLY A 117 -24.05 -16.06 2.41
N THR A 118 -24.02 -16.64 3.60
CA THR A 118 -25.20 -17.20 4.28
C THR A 118 -25.48 -16.35 5.52
N VAL A 119 -26.76 -16.02 5.78
CA VAL A 119 -27.20 -15.33 7.00
C VAL A 119 -26.87 -16.20 8.21
N ALA A 120 -25.91 -15.80 9.01
CA ALA A 120 -25.54 -16.52 10.24
C ALA A 120 -26.52 -16.21 11.36
N GLU A 121 -26.87 -14.93 11.54
CA GLU A 121 -27.72 -14.48 12.63
C GLU A 121 -28.41 -13.16 12.26
N LEU A 122 -29.65 -13.01 12.73
CA LEU A 122 -30.39 -11.76 12.72
C LEU A 122 -30.31 -11.14 14.11
N THR A 123 -29.66 -9.98 14.23
CA THR A 123 -29.47 -9.28 15.52
C THR A 123 -30.66 -8.41 15.89
N VAL A 124 -31.63 -8.24 14.99
CA VAL A 124 -32.84 -7.47 15.18
C VAL A 124 -34.06 -8.30 14.80
N LYS A 125 -35.19 -7.99 15.43
CA LYS A 125 -36.50 -8.60 15.16
C LYS A 125 -37.46 -7.55 14.62
N LYS A 126 -38.57 -8.02 14.06
CA LYS A 126 -39.65 -7.13 13.66
C LYS A 126 -40.09 -6.27 14.86
N ASP A 127 -40.35 -4.99 14.61
CA ASP A 127 -40.76 -3.96 15.56
C ASP A 127 -39.66 -3.52 16.55
N ASP A 128 -38.44 -4.06 16.44
CA ASP A 128 -37.29 -3.59 17.26
C ASP A 128 -36.86 -2.18 16.82
N LYS A 129 -36.52 -1.36 17.82
CA LYS A 129 -35.86 -0.05 17.61
C LYS A 129 -34.36 -0.22 17.63
N PHE A 130 -33.69 0.43 16.70
CA PHE A 130 -32.24 0.39 16.62
C PHE A 130 -31.64 1.79 16.38
N THR A 131 -30.38 1.95 16.75
CA THR A 131 -29.60 3.16 16.55
C THR A 131 -28.80 3.08 15.27
N SER A 132 -28.37 4.23 14.74
CA SER A 132 -27.42 4.32 13.63
C SER A 132 -26.16 3.50 13.91
N GLY A 133 -25.65 2.81 12.90
CA GLY A 133 -24.46 1.97 12.99
C GLY A 133 -24.67 0.62 13.67
N LYS A 134 -25.92 0.25 13.98
CA LYS A 134 -26.22 -1.07 14.56
C LYS A 134 -26.12 -2.17 13.52
N ASP A 135 -25.46 -3.29 13.89
CA ASP A 135 -25.50 -4.54 13.16
C ASP A 135 -26.95 -5.06 13.10
N VAL A 136 -27.45 -5.31 11.92
CA VAL A 136 -28.80 -5.85 11.74
C VAL A 136 -28.77 -7.31 11.33
N ILE A 137 -27.77 -7.70 10.56
CA ILE A 137 -27.60 -9.07 10.06
C ILE A 137 -26.11 -9.40 10.09
N ARG A 138 -25.82 -10.60 10.60
CA ARG A 138 -24.48 -11.17 10.52
C ARG A 138 -24.44 -12.21 9.41
N VAL A 139 -23.54 -12.03 8.45
CA VAL A 139 -23.38 -12.89 7.27
C VAL A 139 -22.14 -13.76 7.43
N MET A 140 -22.28 -15.05 7.17
CA MET A 140 -21.16 -15.99 7.04
C MET A 140 -20.79 -16.08 5.57
N PRO A 141 -19.59 -15.66 5.16
CA PRO A 141 -19.20 -15.72 3.75
C PRO A 141 -19.16 -17.16 3.24
N LYS A 142 -19.54 -17.36 1.99
CA LYS A 142 -19.68 -18.68 1.36
C LYS A 142 -18.34 -19.44 1.26
N SER A 143 -17.21 -18.76 1.35
CA SER A 143 -15.88 -19.37 1.41
C SER A 143 -15.24 -19.14 2.78
N GLN A 144 -15.44 -20.09 3.68
CA GLN A 144 -14.81 -20.09 5.02
C GLN A 144 -13.27 -20.21 4.97
N ASP A 145 -12.69 -20.54 3.83
CA ASP A 145 -11.26 -20.74 3.64
C ASP A 145 -10.52 -19.54 3.04
N ARG A 146 -11.24 -18.44 2.74
CA ARG A 146 -10.56 -17.24 2.24
C ARG A 146 -9.86 -16.50 3.36
N GLN A 147 -8.57 -16.41 3.22
CA GLN A 147 -7.75 -15.58 4.09
C GLN A 147 -7.65 -14.17 3.54
N ILE A 148 -7.65 -13.20 4.43
CA ILE A 148 -7.35 -11.81 4.15
C ILE A 148 -6.14 -11.39 4.96
N VAL A 149 -5.50 -10.33 4.53
CA VAL A 149 -4.46 -9.68 5.32
C VAL A 149 -5.04 -8.42 5.95
N VAL A 150 -4.99 -8.33 7.27
CA VAL A 150 -5.37 -7.13 8.00
C VAL A 150 -4.10 -6.39 8.39
N CYS A 151 -3.90 -5.21 7.82
CA CYS A 151 -2.76 -4.33 8.07
C CYS A 151 -3.17 -3.19 8.97
N TYR A 152 -2.30 -2.82 9.91
CA TYR A 152 -2.51 -1.70 10.82
C TYR A 152 -1.68 -0.50 10.35
N VAL A 153 -2.37 0.48 9.78
CA VAL A 153 -1.76 1.65 9.15
C VAL A 153 -1.94 2.88 10.05
N PRO A 154 -0.90 3.68 10.31
CA PRO A 154 -1.05 4.94 11.03
C PRO A 154 -2.15 5.81 10.40
N LEU A 155 -3.05 6.36 11.21
CA LEU A 155 -4.26 7.03 10.76
C LEU A 155 -3.99 8.17 9.76
N ALA A 156 -2.86 8.88 9.93
CA ALA A 156 -2.44 9.93 9.00
C ALA A 156 -2.11 9.40 7.59
N GLN A 157 -1.55 8.17 7.51
CA GLN A 157 -1.21 7.51 6.24
C GLN A 157 -2.43 6.80 5.64
N ALA A 158 -3.33 6.28 6.48
CA ALA A 158 -4.55 5.61 6.03
C ALA A 158 -5.45 6.51 5.17
N LYS A 159 -5.42 7.83 5.42
CA LYS A 159 -6.14 8.83 4.62
C LYS A 159 -5.68 8.96 3.16
N LYS A 160 -4.48 8.47 2.84
CA LYS A 160 -3.93 8.47 1.48
C LYS A 160 -4.23 7.18 0.73
N LEU A 161 -4.82 6.20 1.41
CA LEU A 161 -5.12 4.89 0.83
C LEU A 161 -6.50 4.90 0.18
N GLU A 162 -6.61 4.15 -0.91
CA GLU A 162 -7.85 3.95 -1.64
C GLU A 162 -8.10 2.45 -1.85
N ARG A 163 -9.38 2.08 -1.94
CA ARG A 163 -9.76 0.71 -2.31
C ARG A 163 -9.23 0.36 -3.70
N GLY A 164 -8.74 -0.86 -3.86
CA GLY A 164 -8.16 -1.34 -5.11
C GLY A 164 -6.64 -1.14 -5.23
N MET A 165 -6.00 -0.34 -4.36
CA MET A 165 -4.54 -0.19 -4.35
C MET A 165 -3.86 -1.54 -4.16
N GLN A 166 -2.74 -1.74 -4.87
CA GLN A 166 -1.95 -2.96 -4.80
C GLN A 166 -1.12 -3.01 -3.53
N VAL A 167 -1.07 -4.18 -2.94
CA VAL A 167 -0.31 -4.48 -1.72
C VAL A 167 0.58 -5.68 -1.97
N ASN A 168 1.87 -5.53 -1.68
CA ASN A 168 2.82 -6.63 -1.70
C ASN A 168 3.03 -7.13 -0.26
N VAL A 169 2.64 -8.37 -0.01
CA VAL A 169 2.61 -8.97 1.32
C VAL A 169 3.74 -9.99 1.47
N THR A 170 4.57 -9.80 2.47
CA THR A 170 5.68 -10.70 2.83
C THR A 170 5.40 -11.34 4.16
N LEU A 171 5.57 -12.65 4.29
CA LEU A 171 5.54 -13.34 5.58
C LEU A 171 6.78 -12.98 6.39
N ASP A 172 6.62 -12.52 7.62
CA ASP A 172 7.74 -12.14 8.49
C ASP A 172 8.61 -13.33 8.89
N SER A 173 8.08 -14.55 8.81
CA SER A 173 8.81 -15.80 9.08
C SER A 173 9.75 -16.21 7.95
N GLN A 174 9.73 -15.52 6.79
CA GLN A 174 10.45 -15.91 5.58
C GLN A 174 11.27 -14.75 5.01
N ASP A 175 12.36 -15.09 4.33
CA ASP A 175 13.17 -14.10 3.62
C ASP A 175 12.49 -13.73 2.29
N SER A 176 12.07 -12.48 2.19
CA SER A 176 11.40 -11.93 1.00
C SER A 176 12.27 -11.99 -0.27
N SER A 177 13.59 -11.95 -0.13
CA SER A 177 14.50 -12.03 -1.27
C SER A 177 14.52 -13.43 -1.89
N ALA A 178 14.32 -14.46 -1.08
CA ALA A 178 14.32 -15.86 -1.51
C ALA A 178 12.94 -16.33 -1.97
N TYR A 179 11.88 -15.95 -1.23
CA TYR A 179 10.52 -16.47 -1.43
C TYR A 179 9.59 -15.53 -2.19
N GLY A 180 9.96 -14.24 -2.32
CA GLY A 180 9.12 -13.23 -2.95
C GLY A 180 7.98 -12.77 -2.05
N ASN A 181 6.95 -12.20 -2.67
CA ASN A 181 5.79 -11.62 -1.99
C ASN A 181 4.50 -12.21 -2.55
N MET A 182 3.48 -12.29 -1.72
CA MET A 182 2.10 -12.44 -2.18
C MET A 182 1.59 -11.10 -2.68
N VAL A 183 0.71 -11.13 -3.69
CA VAL A 183 0.06 -9.92 -4.20
C VAL A 183 -1.36 -9.85 -3.66
N ALA A 184 -1.73 -8.68 -3.18
CA ALA A 184 -3.05 -8.39 -2.63
C ALA A 184 -3.56 -7.05 -3.14
N ARG A 185 -4.83 -6.77 -2.88
CA ARG A 185 -5.47 -5.46 -3.11
C ARG A 185 -6.25 -5.03 -1.88
N ILE A 186 -6.32 -3.73 -1.65
CA ILE A 186 -7.13 -3.16 -0.57
C ILE A 186 -8.61 -3.35 -0.91
N ILE A 187 -9.38 -3.96 0.01
CA ILE A 187 -10.83 -4.14 -0.11
C ILE A 187 -11.61 -3.23 0.84
N ASN A 188 -11.04 -2.97 2.02
CA ASN A 188 -11.66 -2.07 3.01
C ASN A 188 -10.60 -1.28 3.78
N ILE A 189 -10.96 -0.05 4.16
CA ILE A 189 -10.15 0.86 4.97
C ILE A 189 -11.07 1.38 6.07
N ASP A 190 -10.72 1.15 7.34
CA ASP A 190 -11.48 1.70 8.44
C ASP A 190 -11.28 3.21 8.52
N SER A 191 -12.40 3.94 8.62
CA SER A 191 -12.38 5.41 8.67
C SER A 191 -11.94 5.96 10.03
N TYR A 192 -11.93 5.13 11.05
CA TYR A 192 -11.60 5.48 12.44
C TYR A 192 -10.46 4.62 12.96
N ALA A 193 -9.86 5.08 14.06
CA ALA A 193 -8.85 4.30 14.75
C ALA A 193 -9.45 2.98 15.26
N THR A 194 -8.75 1.88 15.01
CA THR A 194 -9.15 0.55 15.46
C THR A 194 -8.97 0.46 16.99
N PRO A 195 -10.01 0.13 17.75
CA PRO A 195 -9.90 -0.05 19.19
C PRO A 195 -9.14 -1.34 19.54
N SER A 196 -8.58 -1.39 20.76
CA SER A 196 -7.81 -2.53 21.26
C SER A 196 -8.55 -3.86 21.18
N GLU A 197 -9.83 -3.86 21.53
CA GLU A 197 -10.67 -5.07 21.46
C GLU A 197 -10.83 -5.56 20.02
N GLY A 198 -10.96 -4.64 19.07
CA GLY A 198 -11.03 -4.97 17.64
C GLY A 198 -9.72 -5.58 17.14
N MET A 199 -8.57 -5.06 17.58
CA MET A 199 -7.26 -5.64 17.26
C MET A 199 -7.09 -7.02 17.88
N ALA A 200 -7.44 -7.18 19.16
CA ALA A 200 -7.34 -8.45 19.87
C ALA A 200 -8.16 -9.56 19.20
N SER A 201 -9.34 -9.25 18.69
CA SER A 201 -10.19 -10.21 17.98
C SER A 201 -9.54 -10.73 16.68
N VAL A 202 -8.80 -9.90 15.97
CA VAL A 202 -8.09 -10.24 14.73
C VAL A 202 -6.77 -10.94 15.00
N LEU A 203 -6.01 -10.46 16.01
CA LEU A 203 -4.71 -11.01 16.38
C LEU A 203 -4.80 -12.35 17.12
N GLY A 204 -5.93 -12.62 17.79
CA GLY A 204 -6.15 -13.86 18.52
C GLY A 204 -5.07 -14.10 19.58
N SER A 205 -4.30 -15.19 19.45
CA SER A 205 -3.19 -15.51 20.35
C SER A 205 -2.01 -14.53 20.29
N ASN A 206 -1.93 -13.71 19.26
CA ASN A 206 -0.87 -12.73 19.06
C ASN A 206 -1.26 -11.32 19.60
N ASN A 207 -2.27 -11.22 20.45
CA ASN A 207 -2.77 -9.95 21.02
C ASN A 207 -1.68 -9.14 21.76
N HIS A 208 -0.62 -9.81 22.27
CA HIS A 208 0.53 -9.17 22.90
C HIS A 208 1.32 -8.25 21.95
N LEU A 209 1.12 -8.38 20.63
CA LEU A 209 1.76 -7.54 19.61
C LEU A 209 1.00 -6.24 19.33
N GLU A 210 -0.16 -6.02 19.94
CA GLU A 210 -0.95 -4.78 19.79
C GLU A 210 -0.10 -3.53 20.03
N GLY A 211 0.70 -3.54 21.12
CA GLY A 211 1.61 -2.45 21.44
C GLY A 211 2.66 -2.16 20.35
N GLU A 212 3.08 -3.18 19.59
CA GLU A 212 4.01 -3.00 18.48
C GLU A 212 3.33 -2.30 17.29
N PHE A 213 2.09 -2.67 16.98
CA PHE A 213 1.35 -2.05 15.89
C PHE A 213 0.92 -0.61 16.19
N THR A 214 0.65 -0.29 17.45
CA THR A 214 0.23 1.05 17.89
C THR A 214 1.38 1.95 18.34
N LYS A 215 2.62 1.48 18.30
CA LYS A 215 3.82 2.20 18.77
C LYS A 215 3.96 3.62 18.19
N ASN A 216 3.51 3.82 16.95
CA ASN A 216 3.57 5.11 16.25
C ASN A 216 2.25 5.90 16.30
N GLY A 217 1.37 5.60 17.24
CA GLY A 217 0.08 6.26 17.43
C GLY A 217 -1.11 5.44 17.00
N ALA A 218 -2.27 6.12 16.88
CA ALA A 218 -3.51 5.48 16.48
C ALA A 218 -3.43 4.92 15.06
N VAL A 219 -3.92 3.71 14.86
CA VAL A 219 -3.91 2.98 13.60
C VAL A 219 -5.32 2.68 13.12
N ALA A 220 -5.49 2.63 11.81
CA ALA A 220 -6.69 2.12 11.15
C ALA A 220 -6.42 0.71 10.60
N ALA A 221 -7.39 -0.18 10.72
CA ALA A 221 -7.32 -1.47 10.07
C ALA A 221 -7.62 -1.33 8.58
N VAL A 222 -6.77 -1.95 7.77
CA VAL A 222 -6.90 -2.02 6.32
C VAL A 222 -6.96 -3.48 5.92
N ALA A 223 -8.10 -3.90 5.40
CA ALA A 223 -8.31 -5.26 4.93
C ALA A 223 -7.86 -5.39 3.48
N CYS A 224 -7.02 -6.38 3.21
CA CYS A 224 -6.48 -6.67 1.90
C CYS A 224 -6.84 -8.09 1.46
N GLU A 225 -7.37 -8.24 0.27
CA GLU A 225 -7.68 -9.54 -0.35
C GLU A 225 -6.47 -10.03 -1.13
N LEU A 226 -6.01 -11.25 -0.85
CA LEU A 226 -4.95 -11.91 -1.59
C LEU A 226 -5.46 -12.38 -2.95
N TYR A 227 -4.68 -12.22 -4.02
CA TYR A 227 -5.05 -12.75 -5.33
C TYR A 227 -5.01 -14.28 -5.30
N PRO A 228 -6.13 -14.95 -5.65
CA PRO A 228 -6.19 -16.41 -5.64
C PRO A 228 -5.37 -17.01 -6.78
N ASP A 229 -4.67 -18.11 -6.50
CA ASP A 229 -4.00 -18.95 -7.47
C ASP A 229 -4.06 -20.42 -7.01
N ALA A 230 -4.98 -21.18 -7.59
CA ALA A 230 -5.20 -22.58 -7.25
C ALA A 230 -4.01 -23.50 -7.61
N SER A 231 -3.02 -23.03 -8.34
CA SER A 231 -1.82 -23.80 -8.71
C SER A 231 -0.76 -23.82 -7.61
N THR A 232 -0.91 -22.99 -6.56
CA THR A 232 0.05 -22.88 -5.46
C THR A 232 -0.42 -23.62 -4.21
N ALA A 233 0.52 -24.01 -3.35
CA ALA A 233 0.19 -24.70 -2.10
C ALA A 233 -0.61 -23.82 -1.12
N SER A 234 -0.39 -22.51 -1.16
CA SER A 234 -1.14 -21.53 -0.35
C SER A 234 -2.50 -21.18 -0.91
N GLY A 235 -2.78 -21.49 -2.18
CA GLY A 235 -3.97 -21.00 -2.90
C GLY A 235 -3.88 -19.54 -3.36
N TYR A 236 -2.72 -18.87 -3.23
CA TYR A 236 -2.51 -17.47 -3.54
C TYR A 236 -1.34 -17.24 -4.49
N PHE A 237 -1.43 -16.12 -5.23
CA PHE A 237 -0.41 -15.74 -6.20
C PHE A 237 0.84 -15.19 -5.51
N TRP A 238 2.02 -15.71 -5.92
CA TRP A 238 3.33 -15.30 -5.45
C TRP A 238 4.17 -14.75 -6.60
N THR A 239 4.97 -13.72 -6.28
CA THR A 239 5.92 -13.15 -7.27
C THR A 239 7.10 -14.05 -7.57
N ASN A 240 7.38 -15.06 -6.71
CA ASN A 240 8.44 -16.03 -6.90
C ASN A 240 7.91 -17.47 -6.73
N LYS A 241 8.36 -18.38 -7.60
CA LYS A 241 8.00 -19.81 -7.55
C LYS A 241 8.32 -20.49 -6.23
N LYS A 242 9.37 -20.07 -5.51
CA LYS A 242 9.69 -20.63 -4.19
C LYS A 242 8.62 -20.32 -3.16
N GLY A 243 8.04 -19.11 -3.22
CA GLY A 243 6.93 -18.72 -2.34
C GLY A 243 5.68 -19.56 -2.54
N SER A 244 5.41 -20.00 -3.76
CA SER A 244 4.22 -20.82 -4.07
C SER A 244 4.19 -22.19 -3.36
N THR A 245 5.31 -22.64 -2.81
CA THR A 245 5.38 -23.90 -2.03
C THR A 245 5.08 -23.69 -0.55
N LEU A 246 4.99 -22.44 -0.08
CA LEU A 246 4.72 -22.12 1.32
C LEU A 246 3.22 -22.28 1.62
N ASN A 247 2.94 -22.70 2.85
CA ASN A 247 1.57 -22.68 3.38
C ASN A 247 1.37 -21.41 4.22
N VAL A 248 0.26 -20.73 4.03
CA VAL A 248 -0.10 -19.50 4.76
C VAL A 248 -1.16 -19.86 5.80
N GLN A 249 -0.88 -19.58 7.06
CA GLN A 249 -1.78 -19.89 8.17
C GLN A 249 -2.40 -18.62 8.76
N ASN A 250 -3.62 -18.74 9.28
CA ASN A 250 -4.23 -17.67 10.07
C ASN A 250 -3.35 -17.34 11.29
N GLY A 251 -3.18 -16.06 11.58
CA GLY A 251 -2.29 -15.57 12.63
C GLY A 251 -0.84 -15.38 12.19
N SER A 252 -0.47 -15.73 10.94
CA SER A 252 0.85 -15.42 10.41
C SER A 252 1.08 -13.93 10.37
N LEU A 253 2.21 -13.47 10.91
CA LEU A 253 2.60 -12.06 10.84
C LEU A 253 3.16 -11.73 9.46
N VAL A 254 2.81 -10.56 8.98
CA VAL A 254 3.19 -10.11 7.65
C VAL A 254 3.67 -8.65 7.66
N THR A 255 4.55 -8.37 6.75
CA THR A 255 4.91 -7.00 6.35
C THR A 255 4.27 -6.70 5.01
N ALA A 256 3.42 -5.69 4.97
CA ALA A 256 2.73 -5.25 3.76
C ALA A 256 3.35 -3.95 3.25
N ARG A 257 3.65 -3.91 1.94
CA ARG A 257 4.03 -2.71 1.21
C ARG A 257 2.90 -2.30 0.31
N ILE A 258 2.26 -1.19 0.64
CA ILE A 258 1.15 -0.61 -0.11
C ILE A 258 1.71 0.40 -1.10
N VAL A 259 1.43 0.22 -2.38
CA VAL A 259 1.81 1.19 -3.43
C VAL A 259 0.77 2.29 -3.44
N THR A 260 1.18 3.52 -3.06
CA THR A 260 0.25 4.66 -2.89
C THR A 260 0.20 5.53 -4.12
N GLU A 261 1.34 6.00 -4.59
CA GLU A 261 1.43 6.93 -5.72
C GLU A 261 2.66 6.63 -6.56
N GLU A 262 2.58 6.95 -7.83
CA GLU A 262 3.74 7.02 -8.71
C GLU A 262 4.16 8.49 -8.81
N VAL A 263 5.35 8.80 -8.30
CA VAL A 263 5.87 10.17 -8.31
C VAL A 263 7.08 10.27 -9.23
N ALA A 264 7.20 11.41 -9.93
CA ALA A 264 8.37 11.66 -10.74
C ALA A 264 9.63 11.80 -9.86
N PRO A 265 10.81 11.28 -10.29
CA PRO A 265 12.06 11.37 -9.53
C PRO A 265 12.40 12.79 -9.08
N ILE A 266 12.11 13.78 -9.92
CA ILE A 266 12.36 15.19 -9.68
C ILE A 266 11.65 15.72 -8.43
N THR A 267 10.42 15.27 -8.16
CA THR A 267 9.63 15.68 -6.99
C THR A 267 10.29 15.25 -5.68
N LYS A 268 10.89 14.06 -5.64
CA LYS A 268 11.63 13.58 -4.45
C LYS A 268 12.91 14.38 -4.19
N LEU A 269 13.57 14.85 -5.24
CA LEU A 269 14.75 15.72 -5.12
C LEU A 269 14.35 17.08 -4.52
N PHE A 270 13.26 17.69 -5.00
CA PHE A 270 12.77 18.96 -4.45
C PHE A 270 12.29 18.86 -3.01
N THR A 271 11.63 17.78 -2.63
CA THR A 271 11.21 17.55 -1.25
C THR A 271 12.41 17.44 -0.32
N LYS A 272 13.43 16.64 -0.69
CA LYS A 272 14.67 16.53 0.09
C LYS A 272 15.47 17.84 0.17
N LEU A 273 15.52 18.61 -0.93
CA LEU A 273 16.17 19.92 -0.92
C LEU A 273 15.46 20.91 -0.01
N LYS A 274 14.12 20.90 -0.01
CA LYS A 274 13.32 21.71 0.90
C LYS A 274 13.54 21.36 2.36
N ASP A 275 13.67 20.05 2.69
CA ASP A 275 13.98 19.60 4.05
C ASP A 275 15.40 20.01 4.50
N ILE A 276 16.34 20.16 3.57
CA ILE A 276 17.73 20.60 3.86
C ILE A 276 17.84 22.13 3.94
N TRP A 277 17.03 22.85 3.18
CA TRP A 277 17.09 24.33 3.04
C TRP A 277 15.94 25.05 3.74
N GLY A 278 15.04 24.34 4.37
CA GLY A 278 13.79 24.82 4.96
C GLY A 278 13.85 24.92 6.49
N GLU A 279 15.00 25.33 7.06
CA GLU A 279 15.09 25.98 8.38
C GLU A 279 14.96 27.49 8.22
#